data_70b1bb011ddc70143b499268b5f00067
#
_entry.id   70b1bb011ddc70143b499268b5f00067
#
_cell.length_a   1.000
_cell.length_b   1.000
_cell.length_c   1.000
_cell.angle_alpha   90.00
_cell.angle_beta   90.00
_cell.angle_gamma   90.00
#
_symmetry.space_group_name_H-M   'P 1'
#
loop_
_entity.id
_entity.type
_entity.pdbx_description
1 polymer ?
#
loop_
_entity_poly.entity_id
_entity_poly.type
_entity_poly.pdbx_seq_one_letter_code
_entity_poly.pdbx_strand_id
1 'polypeptide(L)'
;MDLKTYLKTTAAEVDAAMDSFLPKAKERPATIHAAMRYSVFAGGKRLRPVLCLAAAEACGGEISNALAPACAVELMHTYSLVHDDLPAMDDDDLRRGRPTCHKVYGEGMAVLCGDALLTEAFIVLAKAPTTKRYGTRELIAELAETGGSRKLIGGQVMDLEGEGKKLTKRDLVRIHEAKTAALLTTSLRLGGMSANATPAKLDALTKFGYALGLAFQVIDDILDVTQSTEVLGKTAGKDQAVEKSTYPAILGLEASRKEAAKLTKAAMEALKPFGKKAVRLEEIAAHLLKREY
;
A
#
# COMPACT_ATOMS: atom_id res chain seq x y z
N MET A 1 21.50 12.52 2.99
CA MET A 1 20.40 12.68 2.00
C MET A 1 19.14 13.04 2.78
N ASP A 2 18.45 14.11 2.41
CA ASP A 2 17.16 14.47 3.01
C ASP A 2 16.04 13.52 2.56
N LEU A 3 14.91 13.51 3.29
CA LEU A 3 13.81 12.60 3.01
C LEU A 3 13.21 12.77 1.61
N LYS A 4 13.05 14.01 1.12
CA LYS A 4 12.46 14.30 -0.19
C LYS A 4 13.30 13.69 -1.32
N THR A 5 14.61 13.87 -1.23
CA THR A 5 15.55 13.26 -2.18
C THR A 5 15.55 11.75 -2.09
N TYR A 6 15.54 11.19 -0.88
CA TYR A 6 15.45 9.74 -0.67
C TYR A 6 14.19 9.15 -1.32
N LEU A 7 13.01 9.71 -1.05
CA LEU A 7 11.75 9.25 -1.63
C LEU A 7 11.77 9.29 -3.16
N LYS A 8 12.29 10.39 -3.74
CA LYS A 8 12.36 10.55 -5.19
C LYS A 8 13.33 9.55 -5.83
N THR A 9 14.52 9.38 -5.26
CA THR A 9 15.55 8.47 -5.80
C THR A 9 15.07 7.02 -5.70
N THR A 10 14.58 6.62 -4.55
CA THR A 10 14.09 5.26 -4.30
C THR A 10 12.89 4.93 -5.19
N ALA A 11 11.95 5.87 -5.37
CA ALA A 11 10.83 5.68 -6.31
C ALA A 11 11.31 5.50 -7.76
N ALA A 12 12.33 6.25 -8.19
CA ALA A 12 12.90 6.10 -9.54
C ALA A 12 13.61 4.75 -9.73
N GLU A 13 14.31 4.25 -8.72
CA GLU A 13 14.91 2.91 -8.72
C GLU A 13 13.85 1.80 -8.85
N VAL A 14 12.76 1.93 -8.11
CA VAL A 14 11.61 1.01 -8.21
C VAL A 14 10.97 1.06 -9.58
N ASP A 15 10.75 2.25 -10.15
CA ASP A 15 10.16 2.40 -11.48
C ASP A 15 11.08 1.77 -12.55
N ALA A 16 12.38 1.96 -12.47
CA ALA A 16 13.36 1.33 -13.37
C ALA A 16 13.35 -0.20 -13.23
N ALA A 17 13.27 -0.73 -12.01
CA ALA A 17 13.17 -2.15 -11.77
C ALA A 17 11.86 -2.74 -12.31
N MET A 18 10.72 -2.09 -12.08
CA MET A 18 9.42 -2.49 -12.66
C MET A 18 9.45 -2.47 -14.20
N ASP A 19 10.12 -1.46 -14.82
CA ASP A 19 10.28 -1.43 -16.29
C ASP A 19 11.04 -2.64 -16.80
N SER A 20 12.01 -3.14 -16.06
CA SER A 20 12.80 -4.31 -16.42
C SER A 20 12.06 -5.63 -16.20
N PHE A 21 11.20 -5.71 -15.18
CA PHE A 21 10.44 -6.92 -14.85
C PHE A 21 9.23 -7.13 -15.76
N LEU A 22 8.52 -6.04 -16.08
CA LEU A 22 7.29 -6.13 -16.87
C LEU A 22 7.55 -6.43 -18.35
N PRO A 23 6.69 -7.22 -19.01
CA PRO A 23 6.73 -7.42 -20.45
C PRO A 23 6.69 -6.08 -21.19
N LYS A 24 7.34 -5.99 -22.34
CA LYS A 24 7.34 -4.74 -23.13
C LYS A 24 5.98 -4.54 -23.79
N ALA A 25 5.53 -3.28 -23.91
CA ALA A 25 4.19 -2.93 -24.41
C ALA A 25 3.87 -3.50 -25.81
N LYS A 26 4.90 -3.77 -26.64
CA LYS A 26 4.75 -4.34 -27.99
C LYS A 26 4.87 -5.87 -28.05
N GLU A 27 5.20 -6.51 -26.94
CA GLU A 27 5.24 -7.96 -26.83
C GLU A 27 3.81 -8.53 -26.95
N ARG A 28 3.63 -9.63 -27.65
CA ARG A 28 2.30 -10.25 -27.82
C ARG A 28 1.92 -11.09 -26.60
N PRO A 29 0.66 -10.97 -26.13
CA PRO A 29 -0.44 -10.11 -26.62
C PRO A 29 -0.27 -8.66 -26.18
N ALA A 30 -0.07 -7.73 -27.15
CA ALA A 30 0.42 -6.38 -26.90
C ALA A 30 -0.55 -5.51 -26.08
N THR A 31 -1.85 -5.68 -26.25
CA THR A 31 -2.86 -4.85 -25.57
C THR A 31 -2.81 -5.02 -24.05
N ILE A 32 -2.67 -6.26 -23.55
CA ILE A 32 -2.60 -6.50 -22.11
C ILE A 32 -1.32 -5.91 -21.51
N HIS A 33 -0.17 -6.08 -22.17
CA HIS A 33 1.09 -5.53 -21.67
C HIS A 33 1.09 -3.99 -21.70
N ALA A 34 0.46 -3.38 -22.71
CA ALA A 34 0.26 -1.94 -22.76
C ALA A 34 -0.64 -1.46 -21.61
N ALA A 35 -1.75 -2.16 -21.30
CA ALA A 35 -2.66 -1.82 -20.21
C ALA A 35 -2.01 -1.98 -18.83
N MET A 36 -1.24 -3.06 -18.59
CA MET A 36 -0.46 -3.25 -17.38
C MET A 36 0.51 -2.10 -17.15
N ARG A 37 1.31 -1.77 -18.16
CA ARG A 37 2.28 -0.66 -18.10
C ARG A 37 1.61 0.70 -17.94
N TYR A 38 0.49 0.92 -18.62
CA TYR A 38 -0.32 2.13 -18.45
C TYR A 38 -0.73 2.34 -16.99
N SER A 39 -1.22 1.30 -16.35
CA SER A 39 -1.69 1.34 -14.96
C SER A 39 -0.52 1.48 -13.97
N VAL A 40 0.56 0.72 -14.14
CA VAL A 40 1.73 0.76 -13.27
C VAL A 40 2.43 2.12 -13.33
N PHE A 41 2.61 2.68 -14.52
CA PHE A 41 3.32 3.95 -14.72
C PHE A 41 2.40 5.18 -14.77
N ALA A 42 1.18 5.06 -14.24
CA ALA A 42 0.26 6.20 -14.08
C ALA A 42 0.71 7.22 -13.01
N GLY A 43 1.91 7.06 -12.46
CA GLY A 43 2.44 7.88 -11.37
C GLY A 43 2.14 7.28 -9.99
N GLY A 44 2.30 8.10 -8.95
CA GLY A 44 2.09 7.70 -7.56
C GLY A 44 3.34 7.87 -6.69
N LYS A 45 3.15 7.88 -5.36
CA LYS A 45 4.22 8.13 -4.39
C LYS A 45 5.13 6.90 -4.15
N ARG A 46 4.80 5.75 -4.70
CA ARG A 46 5.52 4.49 -4.50
C ARG A 46 5.75 4.16 -3.02
N LEU A 47 4.79 4.48 -2.17
CA LEU A 47 4.95 4.37 -0.72
C LEU A 47 5.27 2.93 -0.27
N ARG A 48 4.55 1.93 -0.79
CA ARG A 48 4.73 0.52 -0.41
C ARG A 48 6.12 -0.01 -0.77
N PRO A 49 6.59 0.14 -2.02
CA PRO A 49 7.97 -0.23 -2.36
C PRO A 49 9.01 0.53 -1.56
N VAL A 50 8.85 1.84 -1.33
CA VAL A 50 9.78 2.64 -0.51
C VAL A 50 9.84 2.11 0.92
N LEU A 51 8.72 1.75 1.54
CA LEU A 51 8.69 1.13 2.86
C LEU A 51 9.39 -0.24 2.87
N CYS A 52 9.25 -1.03 1.81
CA CYS A 52 9.96 -2.31 1.65
C CYS A 52 11.48 -2.09 1.66
N LEU A 53 11.97 -1.17 0.85
CA LEU A 53 13.41 -0.87 0.75
C LEU A 53 13.95 -0.27 2.06
N ALA A 54 13.23 0.68 2.66
CA ALA A 54 13.62 1.26 3.96
C ALA A 54 13.65 0.23 5.09
N ALA A 55 12.75 -0.77 5.07
CA ALA A 55 12.78 -1.87 6.04
C ALA A 55 13.98 -2.80 5.84
N ALA A 56 14.39 -3.05 4.60
CA ALA A 56 15.60 -3.80 4.30
C ALA A 56 16.84 -3.07 4.84
N GLU A 57 16.96 -1.76 4.61
CA GLU A 57 18.02 -0.91 5.17
C GLU A 57 18.04 -0.94 6.71
N ALA A 58 16.87 -0.78 7.35
CA ALA A 58 16.74 -0.82 8.81
C ALA A 58 17.17 -2.16 9.39
N CYS A 59 16.98 -3.24 8.65
CA CYS A 59 17.47 -4.57 9.03
C CYS A 59 18.96 -4.80 8.73
N GLY A 60 19.61 -3.89 7.97
CA GLY A 60 21.01 -3.95 7.58
C GLY A 60 21.28 -4.79 6.34
N GLY A 61 20.27 -4.96 5.48
CA GLY A 61 20.39 -5.61 4.17
C GLY A 61 20.69 -4.63 3.04
N GLU A 62 20.96 -5.20 1.87
CA GLU A 62 21.20 -4.47 0.64
C GLU A 62 19.84 -4.18 -0.05
N ILE A 63 19.63 -2.94 -0.51
CA ILE A 63 18.42 -2.52 -1.24
C ILE A 63 18.17 -3.38 -2.47
N SER A 64 19.22 -3.73 -3.20
CA SER A 64 19.16 -4.57 -4.41
C SER A 64 18.45 -5.90 -4.18
N ASN A 65 18.60 -6.52 -3.01
CA ASN A 65 17.94 -7.78 -2.66
C ASN A 65 16.43 -7.61 -2.40
N ALA A 66 15.99 -6.39 -2.10
CA ALA A 66 14.59 -6.08 -1.81
C ALA A 66 13.84 -5.45 -3.00
N LEU A 67 14.51 -5.20 -4.15
CA LEU A 67 13.87 -4.59 -5.32
C LEU A 67 12.74 -5.44 -5.91
N ALA A 68 12.94 -6.75 -6.08
CA ALA A 68 11.89 -7.62 -6.59
C ALA A 68 10.68 -7.70 -5.63
N PRO A 69 10.85 -7.89 -4.31
CA PRO A 69 9.76 -7.75 -3.34
C PRO A 69 9.08 -6.39 -3.37
N ALA A 70 9.83 -5.30 -3.47
CA ALA A 70 9.29 -3.94 -3.57
C ALA A 70 8.43 -3.75 -4.83
N CYS A 71 8.88 -4.26 -5.98
CA CYS A 71 8.08 -4.25 -7.20
C CYS A 71 6.82 -5.12 -7.06
N ALA A 72 6.94 -6.31 -6.47
CA ALA A 72 5.80 -7.22 -6.30
C ALA A 72 4.67 -6.60 -5.46
N VAL A 73 4.98 -5.89 -4.37
CA VAL A 73 3.95 -5.22 -3.57
C VAL A 73 3.29 -4.05 -4.30
N GLU A 74 4.01 -3.35 -5.19
CA GLU A 74 3.41 -2.28 -6.01
C GLU A 74 2.54 -2.86 -7.12
N LEU A 75 2.91 -3.99 -7.73
CA LEU A 75 2.06 -4.70 -8.69
C LEU A 75 0.79 -5.21 -8.01
N MET A 76 0.91 -5.80 -6.82
CA MET A 76 -0.21 -6.20 -5.97
C MET A 76 -1.14 -5.02 -5.63
N HIS A 77 -0.57 -3.86 -5.32
CA HIS A 77 -1.35 -2.65 -5.09
C HIS A 77 -2.00 -2.13 -6.37
N THR A 78 -1.28 -2.18 -7.49
CA THR A 78 -1.79 -1.63 -8.75
C THR A 78 -2.95 -2.46 -9.29
N TYR A 79 -2.91 -3.79 -9.19
CA TYR A 79 -4.05 -4.62 -9.60
C TYR A 79 -5.31 -4.23 -8.82
N SER A 80 -5.19 -4.05 -7.49
CA SER A 80 -6.35 -3.71 -6.68
C SER A 80 -6.96 -2.37 -7.08
N LEU A 81 -6.13 -1.37 -7.43
CA LEU A 81 -6.63 -0.09 -7.95
C LEU A 81 -7.31 -0.23 -9.31
N VAL A 82 -6.78 -1.07 -10.22
CA VAL A 82 -7.40 -1.30 -11.54
C VAL A 82 -8.78 -1.95 -11.39
N HIS A 83 -8.93 -2.89 -10.45
CA HIS A 83 -10.21 -3.53 -10.19
C HIS A 83 -11.15 -2.62 -9.41
N ASP A 84 -10.65 -1.88 -8.42
CA ASP A 84 -11.46 -0.91 -7.65
C ASP A 84 -12.08 0.17 -8.57
N ASP A 85 -11.37 0.60 -9.62
CA ASP A 85 -11.84 1.63 -10.55
C ASP A 85 -12.98 1.14 -11.51
N LEU A 86 -13.24 -0.16 -11.60
CA LEU A 86 -14.26 -0.71 -12.51
C LEU A 86 -15.68 -0.22 -12.17
N PRO A 87 -16.60 -0.17 -13.19
CA PRO A 87 -18.01 0.22 -12.97
C PRO A 87 -18.76 -0.65 -11.97
N ALA A 88 -18.35 -1.91 -11.79
CA ALA A 88 -18.93 -2.82 -10.79
C ALA A 88 -18.40 -2.58 -9.37
N MET A 89 -17.46 -1.66 -9.18
CA MET A 89 -16.80 -1.32 -7.93
C MET A 89 -16.99 0.18 -7.63
N ASP A 90 -15.89 0.98 -7.57
CA ASP A 90 -15.96 2.41 -7.23
C ASP A 90 -16.41 3.31 -8.42
N ASP A 91 -16.48 2.78 -9.66
CA ASP A 91 -16.81 3.47 -10.91
C ASP A 91 -16.05 4.79 -11.10
N ASP A 92 -14.74 4.76 -10.88
CA ASP A 92 -13.89 5.95 -10.99
C ASP A 92 -13.42 6.18 -12.43
N ASP A 93 -13.70 7.38 -12.99
CA ASP A 93 -13.24 7.77 -14.32
C ASP A 93 -11.78 8.16 -14.38
N LEU A 94 -11.25 8.67 -13.27
CA LEU A 94 -9.89 9.21 -13.16
C LEU A 94 -9.13 8.64 -11.96
N ARG A 95 -7.89 8.24 -12.19
CA ARG A 95 -6.92 7.85 -11.16
C ARG A 95 -5.64 8.66 -11.32
N ARG A 96 -5.24 9.39 -10.28
CA ARG A 96 -4.04 10.26 -10.28
C ARG A 96 -4.06 11.28 -11.44
N GLY A 97 -5.25 11.81 -11.77
CA GLY A 97 -5.46 12.79 -12.83
C GLY A 97 -5.42 12.22 -14.25
N ARG A 98 -5.38 10.90 -14.43
CA ARG A 98 -5.43 10.22 -15.73
C ARG A 98 -6.68 9.33 -15.82
N PRO A 99 -7.22 9.12 -17.03
CA PRO A 99 -8.31 8.16 -17.23
C PRO A 99 -7.94 6.78 -16.68
N THR A 100 -8.91 6.09 -16.05
CA THR A 100 -8.72 4.76 -15.50
C THR A 100 -8.53 3.71 -16.60
N CYS A 101 -8.03 2.53 -16.24
CA CYS A 101 -7.71 1.47 -17.21
C CYS A 101 -8.95 1.08 -18.03
N HIS A 102 -10.13 0.97 -17.41
CA HIS A 102 -11.36 0.59 -18.11
C HIS A 102 -11.86 1.68 -19.08
N LYS A 103 -11.58 2.95 -18.82
CA LYS A 103 -11.91 4.05 -19.75
C LYS A 103 -11.03 4.06 -21.00
N VAL A 104 -9.76 3.59 -20.87
CA VAL A 104 -8.80 3.59 -22.00
C VAL A 104 -8.86 2.30 -22.81
N TYR A 105 -9.00 1.15 -22.14
CA TYR A 105 -8.88 -0.18 -22.75
C TYR A 105 -10.18 -0.99 -22.75
N GLY A 106 -11.24 -0.48 -22.11
CA GLY A 106 -12.52 -1.18 -21.90
C GLY A 106 -12.49 -2.09 -20.67
N GLU A 107 -13.69 -2.41 -20.16
CA GLU A 107 -13.90 -3.12 -18.90
C GLU A 107 -13.26 -4.52 -18.89
N GLY A 108 -13.53 -5.32 -19.94
CA GLY A 108 -12.97 -6.68 -20.05
C GLY A 108 -11.43 -6.69 -20.04
N MET A 109 -10.80 -5.70 -20.70
CA MET A 109 -9.34 -5.58 -20.66
C MET A 109 -8.84 -5.12 -19.30
N ALA A 110 -9.58 -4.26 -18.60
CA ALA A 110 -9.22 -3.84 -17.25
C ALA A 110 -9.30 -4.98 -16.24
N VAL A 111 -10.32 -5.86 -16.34
CA VAL A 111 -10.39 -7.09 -15.53
C VAL A 111 -9.15 -7.95 -15.76
N LEU A 112 -8.84 -8.26 -17.03
CA LEU A 112 -7.65 -9.06 -17.39
C LEU A 112 -6.34 -8.38 -16.99
N CYS A 113 -6.28 -7.04 -17.03
CA CYS A 113 -5.12 -6.28 -16.58
C CYS A 113 -4.86 -6.45 -15.08
N GLY A 114 -5.91 -6.38 -14.26
CA GLY A 114 -5.79 -6.66 -12.84
C GLY A 114 -5.33 -8.08 -12.56
N ASP A 115 -5.92 -9.09 -13.23
CA ASP A 115 -5.52 -10.50 -13.10
C ASP A 115 -4.04 -10.72 -13.49
N ALA A 116 -3.62 -10.08 -14.59
CA ALA A 116 -2.25 -10.18 -15.06
C ALA A 116 -1.26 -9.51 -14.09
N LEU A 117 -1.59 -8.34 -13.54
CA LEU A 117 -0.76 -7.64 -12.54
C LEU A 117 -0.66 -8.43 -11.24
N LEU A 118 -1.77 -9.03 -10.78
CA LEU A 118 -1.79 -9.91 -9.61
C LEU A 118 -0.86 -11.11 -9.81
N THR A 119 -0.95 -11.76 -10.95
CA THR A 119 -0.10 -12.91 -11.29
C THR A 119 1.37 -12.49 -11.45
N GLU A 120 1.63 -11.36 -12.13
CA GLU A 120 2.99 -10.83 -12.33
C GLU A 120 3.67 -10.48 -11.00
N ALA A 121 2.91 -10.04 -9.99
CA ALA A 121 3.45 -9.81 -8.65
C ALA A 121 4.16 -11.04 -8.09
N PHE A 122 3.60 -12.23 -8.28
CA PHE A 122 4.22 -13.49 -7.84
C PHE A 122 5.38 -13.91 -8.74
N ILE A 123 5.29 -13.70 -10.06
CA ILE A 123 6.38 -13.97 -11.00
C ILE A 123 7.61 -13.13 -10.64
N VAL A 124 7.41 -11.85 -10.34
CA VAL A 124 8.49 -10.93 -9.93
C VAL A 124 9.03 -11.32 -8.56
N LEU A 125 8.15 -11.63 -7.59
CA LEU A 125 8.57 -12.02 -6.25
C LEU A 125 9.38 -13.33 -6.25
N ALA A 126 9.05 -14.26 -7.13
CA ALA A 126 9.80 -15.53 -7.27
C ALA A 126 11.24 -15.33 -7.76
N LYS A 127 11.56 -14.18 -8.35
CA LYS A 127 12.94 -13.80 -8.76
C LYS A 127 13.77 -13.18 -7.62
N ALA A 128 13.15 -12.95 -6.45
CA ALA A 128 13.84 -12.34 -5.32
C ALA A 128 14.97 -13.23 -4.81
N PRO A 129 16.13 -12.68 -4.45
CA PRO A 129 17.18 -13.44 -3.76
C PRO A 129 16.66 -14.02 -2.44
N THR A 130 17.03 -15.27 -2.18
CA THR A 130 16.69 -15.94 -0.91
C THR A 130 17.72 -15.62 0.16
N THR A 131 17.32 -15.72 1.42
CA THR A 131 18.20 -15.55 2.56
C THR A 131 18.27 -16.84 3.38
N LYS A 132 19.13 -16.87 4.40
CA LYS A 132 19.27 -18.06 5.26
C LYS A 132 17.95 -18.43 5.97
N ARG A 133 17.11 -17.43 6.32
CA ARG A 133 15.85 -17.64 7.06
C ARG A 133 14.63 -17.71 6.16
N TYR A 134 14.67 -17.04 5.01
CA TYR A 134 13.51 -16.84 4.16
C TYR A 134 13.84 -17.24 2.73
N GLY A 135 13.22 -18.31 2.26
CA GLY A 135 13.26 -18.76 0.88
C GLY A 135 12.12 -18.21 0.05
N THR A 136 12.09 -18.57 -1.23
CA THR A 136 11.02 -18.16 -2.16
C THR A 136 9.64 -18.53 -1.64
N ARG A 137 9.48 -19.68 -0.99
CA ARG A 137 8.21 -20.14 -0.42
C ARG A 137 7.69 -19.17 0.65
N GLU A 138 8.55 -18.73 1.57
CA GLU A 138 8.19 -17.82 2.65
C GLU A 138 7.81 -16.44 2.10
N LEU A 139 8.54 -15.93 1.09
CA LEU A 139 8.22 -14.66 0.43
C LEU A 139 6.87 -14.72 -0.29
N ILE A 140 6.63 -15.78 -1.07
CA ILE A 140 5.36 -15.96 -1.80
C ILE A 140 4.20 -16.13 -0.81
N ALA A 141 4.36 -16.91 0.25
CA ALA A 141 3.32 -17.10 1.26
C ALA A 141 2.94 -15.78 1.93
N GLU A 142 3.92 -14.94 2.30
CA GLU A 142 3.71 -13.62 2.91
C GLU A 142 2.83 -12.72 2.03
N LEU A 143 3.13 -12.63 0.71
CA LEU A 143 2.37 -11.81 -0.22
C LEU A 143 0.99 -12.42 -0.52
N ALA A 144 0.91 -13.75 -0.69
CA ALA A 144 -0.32 -14.46 -1.01
C ALA A 144 -1.35 -14.38 0.12
N GLU A 145 -0.91 -14.58 1.37
CA GLU A 145 -1.79 -14.43 2.54
C GLU A 145 -2.34 -13.01 2.65
N THR A 146 -1.53 -12.01 2.28
CA THR A 146 -1.95 -10.62 2.33
C THR A 146 -2.87 -10.25 1.17
N GLY A 147 -2.60 -10.71 -0.05
CA GLY A 147 -3.48 -10.49 -1.21
C GLY A 147 -4.81 -11.24 -1.12
N GLY A 148 -4.88 -12.28 -0.27
CA GLY A 148 -5.99 -13.21 -0.22
C GLY A 148 -7.28 -12.69 0.44
N SER A 149 -8.29 -13.59 0.48
CA SER A 149 -9.65 -13.32 0.97
C SER A 149 -9.76 -12.98 2.46
N ARG A 150 -8.71 -13.20 3.24
CA ARG A 150 -8.68 -12.88 4.68
C ARG A 150 -8.12 -11.49 4.99
N LYS A 151 -7.43 -10.85 4.01
CA LYS A 151 -6.82 -9.53 4.16
C LYS A 151 -7.25 -8.60 3.02
N LEU A 152 -6.43 -8.30 2.02
CA LEU A 152 -6.69 -7.27 1.02
C LEU A 152 -8.04 -7.45 0.31
N ILE A 153 -8.28 -8.61 -0.30
CA ILE A 153 -9.57 -8.91 -0.95
C ILE A 153 -10.71 -8.96 0.09
N GLY A 154 -10.48 -9.61 1.23
CA GLY A 154 -11.48 -9.65 2.31
C GLY A 154 -11.80 -8.26 2.88
N GLY A 155 -10.80 -7.37 2.95
CA GLY A 155 -10.98 -5.98 3.33
C GLY A 155 -11.85 -5.22 2.34
N GLN A 156 -11.66 -5.45 1.05
CA GLN A 156 -12.51 -4.87 0.00
C GLN A 156 -13.96 -5.40 0.09
N VAL A 157 -14.14 -6.70 0.31
CA VAL A 157 -15.49 -7.28 0.52
C VAL A 157 -16.17 -6.63 1.72
N MET A 158 -15.50 -6.52 2.86
CA MET A 158 -16.06 -5.89 4.06
C MET A 158 -16.36 -4.39 3.84
N ASP A 159 -15.57 -3.70 3.04
CA ASP A 159 -15.78 -2.28 2.69
C ASP A 159 -17.08 -2.13 1.88
N LEU A 160 -17.26 -2.92 0.81
CA LEU A 160 -18.48 -2.96 0.00
C LEU A 160 -19.73 -3.36 0.82
N GLU A 161 -19.61 -4.40 1.64
CA GLU A 161 -20.72 -4.83 2.50
C GLU A 161 -21.07 -3.81 3.57
N GLY A 162 -20.15 -2.90 3.90
CA GLY A 162 -20.30 -1.83 4.90
C GLY A 162 -20.98 -0.57 4.35
N GLU A 163 -21.11 -0.41 3.04
CA GLU A 163 -21.74 0.75 2.43
C GLU A 163 -23.21 0.86 2.85
N GLY A 164 -23.64 2.09 3.18
CA GLY A 164 -24.99 2.36 3.67
C GLY A 164 -25.34 1.73 5.03
N LYS A 165 -24.37 1.13 5.73
CA LYS A 165 -24.58 0.53 7.06
C LYS A 165 -23.88 1.31 8.16
N LYS A 166 -24.46 1.32 9.34
CA LYS A 166 -23.82 1.84 10.56
C LYS A 166 -22.84 0.81 11.10
N LEU A 167 -21.55 0.99 10.79
CA LEU A 167 -20.50 0.12 11.30
C LEU A 167 -20.15 0.46 12.75
N THR A 168 -19.72 -0.55 13.51
CA THR A 168 -19.06 -0.33 14.81
C THR A 168 -17.59 0.08 14.59
N LYS A 169 -16.96 0.70 15.61
CA LYS A 169 -15.50 0.95 15.59
C LYS A 169 -14.72 -0.33 15.27
N ARG A 170 -15.14 -1.48 15.80
CA ARG A 170 -14.46 -2.76 15.59
C ARG A 170 -14.51 -3.20 14.12
N ASP A 171 -15.64 -2.99 13.46
CA ASP A 171 -15.81 -3.35 12.05
C ASP A 171 -14.97 -2.43 11.17
N LEU A 172 -14.99 -1.12 11.43
CA LEU A 172 -14.15 -0.15 10.72
C LEU A 172 -12.66 -0.47 10.87
N VAL A 173 -12.18 -0.76 12.09
CA VAL A 173 -10.79 -1.16 12.33
C VAL A 173 -10.43 -2.40 11.51
N ARG A 174 -11.30 -3.41 11.45
CA ARG A 174 -11.06 -4.63 10.66
C ARG A 174 -10.93 -4.35 9.17
N ILE A 175 -11.79 -3.48 8.62
CA ILE A 175 -11.71 -3.06 7.22
C ILE A 175 -10.36 -2.40 6.96
N HIS A 176 -9.97 -1.43 7.77
CA HIS A 176 -8.72 -0.69 7.62
C HIS A 176 -7.48 -1.57 7.80
N GLU A 177 -7.51 -2.50 8.78
CA GLU A 177 -6.45 -3.50 8.96
C GLU A 177 -6.29 -4.38 7.72
N ALA A 178 -7.40 -4.90 7.19
CA ALA A 178 -7.39 -5.84 6.09
C ALA A 178 -7.09 -5.15 4.74
N LYS A 179 -7.81 -4.07 4.41
CA LYS A 179 -7.71 -3.39 3.11
C LYS A 179 -6.42 -2.58 2.97
N THR A 180 -5.96 -1.92 4.03
CA THR A 180 -4.86 -0.94 3.95
C THR A 180 -3.62 -1.37 4.74
N ALA A 181 -3.75 -1.61 6.05
CA ALA A 181 -2.61 -1.84 6.91
C ALA A 181 -1.90 -3.16 6.58
N ALA A 182 -2.62 -4.19 6.14
CA ALA A 182 -2.04 -5.48 5.79
C ALA A 182 -0.97 -5.36 4.69
N LEU A 183 -1.25 -4.68 3.58
CA LEU A 183 -0.29 -4.57 2.49
C LEU A 183 0.89 -3.64 2.83
N LEU A 184 0.67 -2.59 3.63
CA LEU A 184 1.77 -1.77 4.17
C LEU A 184 2.68 -2.60 5.07
N THR A 185 2.08 -3.42 5.94
CA THR A 185 2.82 -4.33 6.83
C THR A 185 3.63 -5.36 6.04
N THR A 186 3.02 -5.97 5.03
CA THR A 186 3.70 -6.94 4.17
C THR A 186 4.84 -6.31 3.38
N SER A 187 4.70 -5.05 2.94
CA SER A 187 5.81 -4.31 2.32
C SER A 187 7.03 -4.25 3.23
N LEU A 188 6.83 -3.87 4.49
CA LEU A 188 7.88 -3.81 5.51
C LEU A 188 8.47 -5.19 5.82
N ARG A 189 7.62 -6.20 5.96
CA ARG A 189 8.02 -7.57 6.28
C ARG A 189 8.83 -8.19 5.15
N LEU A 190 8.42 -8.03 3.90
CA LEU A 190 9.17 -8.51 2.73
C LEU A 190 10.55 -7.83 2.64
N GLY A 191 10.65 -6.53 2.93
CA GLY A 191 11.93 -5.84 3.05
C GLY A 191 12.81 -6.43 4.16
N GLY A 192 12.23 -6.66 5.34
CA GLY A 192 12.93 -7.33 6.44
C GLY A 192 13.37 -8.76 6.10
N MET A 193 12.53 -9.54 5.43
CA MET A 193 12.85 -10.90 4.98
C MET A 193 13.99 -10.90 3.96
N SER A 194 14.01 -9.97 3.03
CA SER A 194 15.08 -9.77 2.05
C SER A 194 16.42 -9.41 2.70
N ALA A 195 16.38 -8.81 3.89
CA ALA A 195 17.53 -8.50 4.72
C ALA A 195 17.86 -9.58 5.77
N ASN A 196 17.28 -10.78 5.67
CA ASN A 196 17.45 -11.88 6.63
C ASN A 196 17.15 -11.47 8.09
N ALA A 197 16.14 -10.62 8.31
CA ALA A 197 15.76 -10.13 9.63
C ALA A 197 15.50 -11.27 10.63
N THR A 198 15.83 -11.04 11.89
CA THR A 198 15.46 -11.99 12.96
C THR A 198 13.95 -11.97 13.18
N PRO A 199 13.35 -13.04 13.76
CA PRO A 199 11.92 -13.05 14.09
C PRO A 199 11.48 -11.85 14.94
N ALA A 200 12.30 -11.42 15.90
CA ALA A 200 12.03 -10.25 16.73
C ALA A 200 11.97 -8.94 15.93
N LYS A 201 12.87 -8.75 14.95
CA LYS A 201 12.83 -7.60 14.06
C LYS A 201 11.61 -7.66 13.13
N LEU A 202 11.26 -8.84 12.64
CA LEU A 202 10.09 -9.01 11.78
C LEU A 202 8.78 -8.72 12.54
N ASP A 203 8.71 -9.11 13.83
CA ASP A 203 7.60 -8.76 14.72
C ASP A 203 7.51 -7.23 14.96
N ALA A 204 8.65 -6.57 15.15
CA ALA A 204 8.72 -5.12 15.28
C ALA A 204 8.23 -4.39 14.01
N LEU A 205 8.65 -4.86 12.81
CA LEU A 205 8.12 -4.34 11.53
C LEU A 205 6.63 -4.58 11.38
N THR A 206 6.12 -5.72 11.87
CA THR A 206 4.68 -6.03 11.86
C THR A 206 3.90 -5.03 12.73
N LYS A 207 4.33 -4.81 13.96
CA LYS A 207 3.72 -3.83 14.87
C LYS A 207 3.76 -2.41 14.30
N PHE A 208 4.91 -2.02 13.73
CA PHE A 208 5.07 -0.75 13.07
C PHE A 208 4.10 -0.59 11.89
N GLY A 209 4.03 -1.58 11.00
CA GLY A 209 3.20 -1.53 9.79
C GLY A 209 1.71 -1.43 10.08
N TYR A 210 1.21 -2.21 11.03
CA TYR A 210 -0.20 -2.12 11.44
C TYR A 210 -0.52 -0.78 12.10
N ALA A 211 0.32 -0.31 13.02
CA ALA A 211 0.10 0.97 13.67
C ALA A 211 0.18 2.15 12.68
N LEU A 212 1.14 2.13 11.76
CA LEU A 212 1.28 3.13 10.69
C LEU A 212 0.07 3.12 9.76
N GLY A 213 -0.36 1.94 9.30
CA GLY A 213 -1.48 1.80 8.37
C GLY A 213 -2.80 2.27 8.96
N LEU A 214 -3.08 1.93 10.22
CA LEU A 214 -4.26 2.40 10.94
C LEU A 214 -4.20 3.92 11.21
N ALA A 215 -3.05 4.43 11.67
CA ALA A 215 -2.88 5.87 11.88
C ALA A 215 -3.12 6.67 10.60
N PHE A 216 -2.58 6.17 9.47
CA PHE A 216 -2.75 6.78 8.17
C PHE A 216 -4.24 6.87 7.77
N GLN A 217 -5.02 5.81 7.99
CA GLN A 217 -6.46 5.81 7.67
C GLN A 217 -7.24 6.75 8.59
N VAL A 218 -6.97 6.73 9.91
CA VAL A 218 -7.63 7.66 10.84
C VAL A 218 -7.36 9.11 10.46
N ILE A 219 -6.12 9.43 10.06
CA ILE A 219 -5.73 10.77 9.64
C ILE A 219 -6.41 11.13 8.29
N ASP A 220 -6.48 10.20 7.34
CA ASP A 220 -7.17 10.40 6.06
C ASP A 220 -8.65 10.70 6.28
N ASP A 221 -9.34 9.97 7.15
CA ASP A 221 -10.73 10.19 7.55
C ASP A 221 -10.93 11.58 8.23
N ILE A 222 -9.99 12.00 9.08
CA ILE A 222 -10.02 13.33 9.71
C ILE A 222 -9.90 14.43 8.66
N LEU A 223 -8.95 14.29 7.73
CA LEU A 223 -8.69 15.26 6.67
C LEU A 223 -9.89 15.41 5.72
N ASP A 224 -10.57 14.31 5.40
CA ASP A 224 -11.74 14.33 4.51
C ASP A 224 -12.88 15.20 5.07
N VAL A 225 -13.03 15.28 6.38
CA VAL A 225 -14.07 16.11 7.04
C VAL A 225 -13.59 17.49 7.46
N THR A 226 -12.28 17.76 7.47
CA THR A 226 -11.72 19.03 8.00
C THR A 226 -11.13 19.93 6.92
N GLN A 227 -10.78 19.40 5.74
CA GLN A 227 -10.12 20.16 4.69
C GLN A 227 -10.98 20.31 3.43
N SER A 228 -10.72 21.37 2.65
CA SER A 228 -11.39 21.62 1.38
C SER A 228 -10.82 20.74 0.25
N THR A 229 -11.60 20.55 -0.81
CA THR A 229 -11.22 19.83 -2.04
C THR A 229 -9.89 20.34 -2.63
N GLU A 230 -9.61 21.63 -2.56
CA GLU A 230 -8.39 22.25 -3.10
C GLU A 230 -7.12 21.78 -2.37
N VAL A 231 -7.21 21.57 -1.06
CA VAL A 231 -6.09 21.13 -0.21
C VAL A 231 -5.89 19.61 -0.32
N LEU A 232 -6.97 18.85 -0.42
CA LEU A 232 -6.91 17.38 -0.52
C LEU A 232 -6.41 16.86 -1.87
N GLY A 233 -6.57 17.65 -2.95
CA GLY A 233 -6.25 17.19 -4.31
C GLY A 233 -7.17 16.07 -4.82
N LYS A 234 -8.26 15.78 -4.11
CA LYS A 234 -9.38 14.89 -4.45
C LYS A 234 -10.68 15.55 -3.97
N THR A 235 -11.83 15.14 -4.48
CA THR A 235 -13.12 15.66 -4.02
C THR A 235 -13.29 15.42 -2.53
N ALA A 236 -13.41 16.52 -1.73
CA ALA A 236 -13.69 16.43 -0.31
C ALA A 236 -15.13 15.94 -0.07
N GLY A 237 -15.35 15.20 1.02
CA GLY A 237 -16.68 14.69 1.37
C GLY A 237 -17.20 13.56 0.46
N LYS A 238 -16.34 12.94 -0.37
CA LYS A 238 -16.74 11.77 -1.19
C LYS A 238 -17.26 10.65 -0.28
N ASP A 239 -16.61 10.42 0.86
CA ASP A 239 -17.02 9.42 1.83
C ASP A 239 -18.38 9.73 2.47
N GLN A 240 -18.71 11.00 2.67
CA GLN A 240 -20.04 11.42 3.13
C GLN A 240 -21.11 11.24 2.05
N ALA A 241 -20.79 11.47 0.78
CA ALA A 241 -21.74 11.34 -0.33
C ALA A 241 -22.18 9.87 -0.55
N VAL A 242 -21.33 8.91 -0.22
CA VAL A 242 -21.63 7.45 -0.30
C VAL A 242 -21.97 6.85 1.07
N GLU A 243 -22.29 7.68 2.08
CA GLU A 243 -22.63 7.26 3.46
C GLU A 243 -21.58 6.31 4.08
N LYS A 244 -20.31 6.50 3.75
CA LYS A 244 -19.22 5.67 4.26
C LYS A 244 -18.99 5.92 5.75
N SER A 245 -18.86 4.86 6.52
CA SER A 245 -18.51 4.95 7.93
C SER A 245 -17.04 5.35 8.08
N THR A 246 -16.77 6.46 8.78
CA THR A 246 -15.44 6.99 9.06
C THR A 246 -15.18 7.08 10.56
N TYR A 247 -13.92 7.21 10.98
CA TYR A 247 -13.60 7.42 12.40
C TYR A 247 -14.30 8.65 13.00
N PRO A 248 -14.30 9.84 12.34
CA PRO A 248 -15.05 10.98 12.86
C PRO A 248 -16.56 10.76 12.94
N ALA A 249 -17.16 10.01 12.02
CA ALA A 249 -18.58 9.69 12.05
C ALA A 249 -18.96 8.77 13.22
N ILE A 250 -18.07 7.82 13.58
CA ILE A 250 -18.33 6.83 14.65
C ILE A 250 -17.94 7.35 16.03
N LEU A 251 -16.80 8.04 16.15
CA LEU A 251 -16.20 8.40 17.44
C LEU A 251 -16.29 9.91 17.74
N GLY A 252 -16.58 10.73 16.74
CA GLY A 252 -16.38 12.17 16.79
C GLY A 252 -14.91 12.58 16.54
N LEU A 253 -14.71 13.83 16.13
CA LEU A 253 -13.41 14.34 15.66
C LEU A 253 -12.32 14.27 16.73
N GLU A 254 -12.62 14.70 17.96
CA GLU A 254 -11.64 14.75 19.07
C GLU A 254 -11.17 13.33 19.49
N ALA A 255 -12.07 12.34 19.51
CA ALA A 255 -11.67 10.99 19.82
C ALA A 255 -10.85 10.37 18.68
N SER A 256 -11.15 10.71 17.42
CA SER A 256 -10.36 10.30 16.25
C SER A 256 -8.94 10.87 16.29
N ARG A 257 -8.77 12.14 16.66
CA ARG A 257 -7.44 12.77 16.87
C ARG A 257 -6.63 12.06 17.96
N LYS A 258 -7.27 11.71 19.09
CA LYS A 258 -6.62 10.94 20.16
C LYS A 258 -6.20 9.53 19.68
N GLU A 259 -7.03 8.88 18.90
CA GLU A 259 -6.69 7.56 18.34
C GLU A 259 -5.53 7.66 17.36
N ALA A 260 -5.52 8.65 16.45
CA ALA A 260 -4.40 8.92 15.53
C ALA A 260 -3.08 9.15 16.30
N ALA A 261 -3.10 9.98 17.35
CA ALA A 261 -1.93 10.23 18.18
C ALA A 261 -1.42 8.97 18.89
N LYS A 262 -2.35 8.15 19.43
CA LYS A 262 -2.02 6.86 20.08
C LYS A 262 -1.36 5.89 19.09
N LEU A 263 -1.93 5.73 17.90
CA LEU A 263 -1.40 4.85 16.85
C LEU A 263 -0.04 5.35 16.34
N THR A 264 0.12 6.65 16.15
CA THR A 264 1.39 7.28 15.77
C THR A 264 2.48 6.98 16.80
N LYS A 265 2.16 7.12 18.09
CA LYS A 265 3.08 6.78 19.17
C LYS A 265 3.45 5.28 19.13
N ALA A 266 2.47 4.40 18.96
CA ALA A 266 2.71 2.97 18.88
C ALA A 266 3.61 2.59 17.68
N ALA A 267 3.43 3.24 16.52
CA ALA A 267 4.29 3.06 15.37
C ALA A 267 5.75 3.43 15.70
N MET A 268 6.00 4.61 16.28
CA MET A 268 7.36 5.04 16.65
C MET A 268 8.01 4.14 17.71
N GLU A 269 7.24 3.69 18.71
CA GLU A 269 7.72 2.75 19.72
C GLU A 269 8.18 1.41 19.11
N ALA A 270 7.47 0.91 18.11
CA ALA A 270 7.81 -0.34 17.43
C ALA A 270 9.16 -0.29 16.68
N LEU A 271 9.66 0.90 16.33
CA LEU A 271 10.94 1.08 15.65
C LEU A 271 12.16 1.08 16.61
N LYS A 272 11.98 1.20 17.92
CA LYS A 272 13.06 1.24 18.89
C LYS A 272 14.11 0.13 18.75
N PRO A 273 13.75 -1.15 18.44
CA PRO A 273 14.73 -2.23 18.29
C PRO A 273 15.73 -2.04 17.15
N PHE A 274 15.48 -1.11 16.22
CA PHE A 274 16.36 -0.84 15.07
C PHE A 274 17.40 0.26 15.38
N GLY A 275 17.17 1.07 16.43
CA GLY A 275 18.04 2.17 16.80
C GLY A 275 18.24 3.15 15.63
N LYS A 276 19.47 3.61 15.43
CA LYS A 276 19.79 4.57 14.35
C LYS A 276 19.49 4.08 12.93
N LYS A 277 19.32 2.77 12.73
CA LYS A 277 18.96 2.21 11.41
C LYS A 277 17.50 2.45 11.03
N ALA A 278 16.64 2.81 12.00
CA ALA A 278 15.22 3.12 11.75
C ALA A 278 14.97 4.50 11.15
N VAL A 279 15.97 5.38 11.07
CA VAL A 279 15.81 6.80 10.73
C VAL A 279 14.94 7.03 9.49
N ARG A 280 15.08 6.22 8.44
CA ARG A 280 14.26 6.37 7.23
C ARG A 280 12.81 5.99 7.46
N LEU A 281 12.55 4.92 8.20
CA LEU A 281 11.18 4.53 8.56
C LEU A 281 10.54 5.58 9.47
N GLU A 282 11.29 6.15 10.41
CA GLU A 282 10.82 7.23 11.30
C GLU A 282 10.48 8.49 10.51
N GLU A 283 11.35 8.92 9.59
CA GLU A 283 11.12 10.08 8.72
C GLU A 283 9.90 9.90 7.81
N ILE A 284 9.76 8.69 7.19
CA ILE A 284 8.61 8.37 6.34
C ILE A 284 7.33 8.39 7.17
N ALA A 285 7.32 7.73 8.33
CA ALA A 285 6.16 7.74 9.23
C ALA A 285 5.81 9.16 9.67
N ALA A 286 6.80 9.96 10.10
CA ALA A 286 6.58 11.35 10.46
C ALA A 286 6.00 12.18 9.30
N HIS A 287 6.49 11.97 8.07
CA HIS A 287 5.97 12.65 6.88
C HIS A 287 4.53 12.27 6.55
N LEU A 288 4.18 10.98 6.69
CA LEU A 288 2.83 10.49 6.41
C LEU A 288 1.81 10.89 7.47
N LEU A 289 2.25 10.97 8.73
CA LEU A 289 1.39 11.20 9.89
C LEU A 289 1.36 12.68 10.33
N LYS A 290 2.27 13.54 9.82
CA LYS A 290 2.29 14.99 10.06
C LYS A 290 1.41 15.79 9.09
N ARG A 291 0.44 15.18 8.43
CA ARG A 291 -0.56 15.95 7.70
C ARG A 291 -1.35 16.78 8.72
N GLU A 292 -1.28 18.10 8.59
CA GLU A 292 -1.97 19.02 9.49
C GLU A 292 -3.49 18.84 9.38
N TYR A 293 -4.13 18.60 10.51
CA TYR A 293 -5.58 18.49 10.69
C TYR A 293 -6.08 19.44 11.77
#